data_06f15dd2a445fed6c6e934eeb709c886
#
_entry.id   06f15dd2a445fed6c6e934eeb709c886
#
_cell.length_a   1.000
_cell.length_b   1.000
_cell.length_c   1.000
_cell.angle_alpha   90.00
_cell.angle_beta   90.00
_cell.angle_gamma   90.00
#
_symmetry.space_group_name_H-M   'P 1'
#
loop_
_entity.id
_entity.type
_entity.pdbx_description
1 polymer ?
#
loop_
_entity_poly.entity_id
_entity_poly.type
_entity_poly.pdbx_seq_one_letter_code
_entity_poly.pdbx_strand_id
1 'polypeptide(L)'
;SAGALEKKIPVKLKFKLVDKTWSGSSGGRSSGGGRTGSVLKKAQNAGEQPKGSVTGEWRKQEDGSWKFVSGGRTYANEWAWIYNPYAKEGQEKTSWFHFAADGRMQTGWFLDEKDGSWYYLQKTNDGSQGKMQTGWIKEGEAWYYLGPTGRMTKGWNWINGKCYYMDQKNGYMLADCVTPDGYTVDETGAWCVRGAVQTIGKK
;
A
#
# COMPACT_ATOMS: atom_id res chain seq x y z
N SER A 1 -9.78 -12.31 -43.28
CA SER A 1 -8.58 -11.56 -42.92
C SER A 1 -9.01 -10.36 -42.10
N ALA A 2 -9.09 -10.49 -40.78
CA ALA A 2 -9.33 -9.37 -39.86
C ALA A 2 -7.98 -8.76 -39.56
N GLY A 3 -7.68 -7.58 -40.15
CA GLY A 3 -6.54 -6.76 -39.80
C GLY A 3 -6.70 -6.23 -38.39
N ALA A 4 -5.91 -6.74 -37.45
CA ALA A 4 -5.82 -6.17 -36.10
C ALA A 4 -5.22 -4.77 -36.25
N LEU A 5 -6.03 -3.75 -35.93
CA LEU A 5 -5.59 -2.36 -35.84
C LEU A 5 -4.55 -2.25 -34.73
N GLU A 6 -3.29 -2.07 -35.12
CA GLU A 6 -2.23 -1.66 -34.21
C GLU A 6 -2.52 -0.25 -33.69
N LYS A 7 -3.28 -0.12 -32.61
CA LYS A 7 -3.39 1.14 -31.88
C LYS A 7 -2.09 1.34 -31.10
N LYS A 8 -1.28 2.29 -31.50
CA LYS A 8 -0.15 2.79 -30.69
C LYS A 8 -0.74 3.54 -29.50
N ILE A 9 -0.32 3.17 -28.29
CA ILE A 9 -0.62 3.97 -27.09
C ILE A 9 -0.02 5.37 -27.35
N PRO A 10 -0.82 6.44 -27.26
CA PRO A 10 -0.26 7.78 -27.48
C PRO A 10 0.78 8.07 -26.39
N VAL A 11 2.02 8.37 -26.82
CA VAL A 11 3.20 8.65 -25.97
C VAL A 11 3.05 9.96 -25.14
N LYS A 12 1.84 10.49 -25.00
CA LYS A 12 1.55 11.71 -24.22
C LYS A 12 0.94 11.47 -22.86
N LEU A 13 1.24 10.35 -22.22
CA LEU A 13 1.04 10.23 -20.80
C LEU A 13 2.23 10.89 -20.10
N LYS A 14 2.02 12.09 -19.56
CA LYS A 14 2.99 12.76 -18.68
C LYS A 14 3.13 11.94 -17.41
N PHE A 15 4.04 10.97 -17.43
CA PHE A 15 4.45 10.26 -16.23
C PHE A 15 5.34 11.19 -15.41
N LYS A 16 4.90 11.60 -14.25
CA LYS A 16 5.80 12.05 -13.20
C LYS A 16 6.54 10.82 -12.72
N LEU A 17 7.74 10.58 -13.25
CA LEU A 17 8.70 9.67 -12.64
C LEU A 17 8.99 10.20 -11.23
N VAL A 18 8.36 9.62 -10.24
CA VAL A 18 8.79 9.78 -8.85
C VAL A 18 9.79 8.67 -8.60
N ASP A 19 11.05 8.94 -8.98
CA ASP A 19 12.19 8.16 -8.54
C ASP A 19 12.31 8.32 -7.03
N LYS A 20 11.82 7.34 -6.29
CA LYS A 20 12.39 6.93 -5.01
C LYS A 20 12.04 5.48 -4.80
N THR A 21 13.02 4.64 -5.01
CA THR A 21 13.05 3.24 -4.62
C THR A 21 12.80 3.11 -3.11
N TRP A 22 11.57 2.76 -2.76
CA TRP A 22 11.29 2.23 -1.44
C TRP A 22 11.29 0.70 -1.56
N SER A 23 12.35 0.08 -1.10
CA SER A 23 12.42 -1.38 -0.94
C SER A 23 11.68 -1.76 0.33
N GLY A 24 10.41 -2.13 0.21
CA GLY A 24 9.68 -2.81 1.27
C GLY A 24 10.11 -4.26 1.34
N SER A 25 10.91 -4.63 2.33
CA SER A 25 11.23 -6.03 2.62
C SER A 25 10.12 -6.64 3.47
N SER A 26 9.41 -7.59 2.89
CA SER A 26 8.53 -8.50 3.61
C SER A 26 9.37 -9.60 4.28
N GLY A 27 9.17 -9.82 5.57
CA GLY A 27 9.65 -11.04 6.18
C GLY A 27 10.00 -10.92 7.66
N GLY A 28 9.30 -11.64 8.51
CA GLY A 28 9.75 -11.89 9.86
C GLY A 28 8.63 -12.31 10.80
N ARG A 29 8.39 -13.63 10.88
CA ARG A 29 7.56 -14.23 11.92
C ARG A 29 8.16 -13.95 13.30
N SER A 30 7.33 -13.52 14.24
CA SER A 30 7.60 -13.75 15.66
C SER A 30 6.30 -13.92 16.42
N SER A 31 6.10 -15.12 16.91
CA SER A 31 5.15 -15.51 17.95
C SER A 31 5.63 -14.99 19.31
N GLY A 32 4.73 -14.47 20.13
CA GLY A 32 5.10 -14.13 21.50
C GLY A 32 3.93 -13.65 22.32
N GLY A 33 3.47 -14.52 23.21
CA GLY A 33 2.37 -14.37 24.14
C GLY A 33 2.51 -13.21 25.11
N GLY A 34 1.36 -12.82 25.67
CA GLY A 34 1.21 -11.76 26.61
C GLY A 34 2.02 -11.92 27.88
N ARG A 35 2.41 -10.76 28.40
CA ARG A 35 2.55 -10.52 29.84
C ARG A 35 2.59 -9.03 30.12
N THR A 36 1.91 -8.67 31.18
CA THR A 36 1.88 -7.41 31.90
C THR A 36 3.25 -6.72 32.02
N GLY A 37 3.28 -5.44 31.68
CA GLY A 37 4.15 -4.46 32.32
C GLY A 37 5.67 -4.63 32.13
N SER A 38 6.18 -4.82 30.91
CA SER A 38 7.58 -4.54 30.64
C SER A 38 7.72 -3.18 29.96
N VAL A 39 8.39 -2.27 30.62
CA VAL A 39 8.87 -1.03 30.00
C VAL A 39 9.81 -1.44 28.87
N LEU A 40 9.32 -1.37 27.63
CA LEU A 40 10.14 -1.63 26.44
C LEU A 40 11.26 -0.58 26.43
N LYS A 41 12.50 -1.02 26.56
CA LYS A 41 13.65 -0.13 26.40
C LYS A 41 13.70 0.37 24.97
N LYS A 42 13.82 1.69 24.79
CA LYS A 42 14.04 2.32 23.48
C LYS A 42 15.22 1.63 22.79
N ALA A 43 15.09 1.27 21.51
CA ALA A 43 16.18 0.65 20.78
C ALA A 43 17.42 1.57 20.80
N GLN A 44 18.60 1.06 21.14
CA GLN A 44 19.84 1.83 21.26
C GLN A 44 20.23 2.59 19.99
N ASN A 45 19.69 2.18 18.83
CA ASN A 45 19.90 2.77 17.51
C ASN A 45 18.60 3.32 16.91
N ALA A 46 17.60 3.66 17.72
CA ALA A 46 16.45 4.41 17.22
C ALA A 46 16.98 5.78 16.79
N GLY A 47 17.08 6.01 15.49
CA GLY A 47 17.46 7.32 14.96
C GLY A 47 16.53 8.41 15.45
N GLU A 48 16.86 9.65 15.12
CA GLU A 48 16.00 10.78 15.44
C GLU A 48 14.60 10.59 14.86
N GLN A 49 13.57 10.97 15.65
CA GLN A 49 12.18 10.92 15.19
C GLN A 49 11.99 11.80 13.95
N PRO A 50 11.49 11.30 12.83
CA PRO A 50 11.29 12.11 11.63
C PRO A 50 10.33 13.26 11.88
N LYS A 51 10.67 14.44 11.38
CA LYS A 51 9.82 15.65 11.52
C LYS A 51 8.43 15.39 10.93
N GLY A 52 7.40 15.68 11.71
CA GLY A 52 6.00 15.48 11.32
C GLY A 52 5.43 14.12 11.68
N SER A 53 6.26 13.16 12.12
CA SER A 53 5.76 11.92 12.70
C SER A 53 5.37 12.12 14.17
N VAL A 54 4.54 11.22 14.69
CA VAL A 54 4.09 11.24 16.09
C VAL A 54 4.50 9.96 16.81
N THR A 55 4.75 10.09 18.12
CA THR A 55 4.91 8.96 19.05
C THR A 55 3.74 8.92 20.00
N GLY A 56 3.44 7.76 20.54
CA GLY A 56 2.34 7.61 21.49
C GLY A 56 2.17 6.17 21.93
N GLU A 57 1.01 5.89 22.47
CA GLU A 57 0.64 4.61 23.05
C GLU A 57 -0.49 3.96 22.26
N TRP A 58 -0.32 2.67 21.95
CA TRP A 58 -1.38 1.83 21.44
C TRP A 58 -2.19 1.23 22.57
N ARG A 59 -3.50 1.41 22.53
CA ARG A 59 -4.44 0.91 23.54
C ARG A 59 -5.38 -0.09 22.91
N LYS A 60 -5.22 -1.38 23.31
CA LYS A 60 -6.13 -2.45 22.92
C LYS A 60 -7.44 -2.27 23.68
N GLN A 61 -8.56 -2.39 22.98
CA GLN A 61 -9.90 -2.34 23.52
C GLN A 61 -10.39 -3.76 23.86
N GLU A 62 -11.47 -3.85 24.64
CA GLU A 62 -12.07 -5.13 25.03
C GLU A 62 -12.56 -5.95 23.82
N ASP A 63 -13.02 -5.28 22.77
CA ASP A 63 -13.44 -5.89 21.50
C ASP A 63 -12.28 -6.30 20.58
N GLY A 64 -11.05 -6.14 21.05
CA GLY A 64 -9.82 -6.46 20.30
C GLY A 64 -9.36 -5.38 19.33
N SER A 65 -10.11 -4.28 19.15
CA SER A 65 -9.68 -3.14 18.33
C SER A 65 -8.56 -2.35 19.00
N TRP A 66 -7.91 -1.47 18.24
CA TRP A 66 -6.82 -0.63 18.73
C TRP A 66 -7.15 0.84 18.59
N LYS A 67 -6.75 1.63 19.58
CA LYS A 67 -6.72 3.09 19.55
C LYS A 67 -5.30 3.60 19.76
N PHE A 68 -5.00 4.77 19.22
CA PHE A 68 -3.70 5.42 19.40
C PHE A 68 -3.87 6.75 20.14
N VAL A 69 -3.03 6.96 21.16
CA VAL A 69 -3.05 8.16 22.00
C VAL A 69 -1.68 8.82 21.94
N SER A 70 -1.64 10.10 21.65
CA SER A 70 -0.43 10.92 21.67
C SER A 70 -0.74 12.29 22.26
N GLY A 71 0.11 12.79 23.14
CA GLY A 71 -0.10 14.09 23.78
C GLY A 71 -1.42 14.20 24.55
N GLY A 72 -1.92 13.08 25.14
CA GLY A 72 -3.20 13.04 25.85
C GLY A 72 -4.43 12.99 24.94
N ARG A 73 -4.27 12.99 23.61
CA ARG A 73 -5.32 12.99 22.61
C ARG A 73 -5.43 11.61 21.94
N THR A 74 -6.65 11.09 21.80
CA THR A 74 -6.94 9.94 20.96
C THR A 74 -7.12 10.41 19.50
N TYR A 75 -6.44 9.73 18.57
CA TYR A 75 -6.62 9.98 17.14
C TYR A 75 -7.97 9.45 16.67
N ALA A 76 -8.72 10.27 15.92
CA ALA A 76 -10.04 9.92 15.39
C ALA A 76 -10.33 10.68 14.10
N ASN A 77 -10.90 9.99 13.09
CA ASN A 77 -11.26 10.53 11.76
C ASN A 77 -10.07 11.22 11.06
N GLU A 78 -8.88 10.66 11.18
CA GLU A 78 -7.66 11.23 10.63
C GLU A 78 -6.57 10.20 10.37
N TRP A 79 -5.63 10.58 9.52
CA TRP A 79 -4.37 9.89 9.31
C TRP A 79 -3.33 10.28 10.35
N ALA A 80 -2.50 9.32 10.75
CA ALA A 80 -1.33 9.56 11.59
C ALA A 80 -0.09 8.87 11.02
N TRP A 81 1.00 9.62 10.89
CA TRP A 81 2.31 9.08 10.56
C TRP A 81 3.04 8.76 11.86
N ILE A 82 2.97 7.49 12.26
CA ILE A 82 3.40 7.06 13.59
C ILE A 82 4.84 6.56 13.52
N TYR A 83 5.69 7.09 14.40
CA TYR A 83 7.05 6.65 14.60
C TYR A 83 7.12 5.56 15.66
N ASN A 84 7.77 4.43 15.31
CA ASN A 84 8.03 3.32 16.21
C ASN A 84 9.47 3.37 16.73
N PRO A 85 9.73 3.89 17.94
CA PRO A 85 11.07 3.96 18.50
C PRO A 85 11.66 2.58 18.85
N TYR A 86 10.84 1.53 18.81
CA TYR A 86 11.22 0.14 19.12
C TYR A 86 11.46 -0.71 17.87
N ALA A 87 11.39 -0.10 16.68
CA ALA A 87 11.64 -0.79 15.44
C ALA A 87 13.06 -1.33 15.42
N LYS A 88 13.19 -2.62 15.12
CA LYS A 88 14.48 -3.31 14.98
C LYS A 88 15.17 -2.86 13.69
N GLU A 89 16.46 -3.15 13.59
CA GLU A 89 17.20 -2.97 12.34
C GLU A 89 16.52 -3.73 11.19
N GLY A 90 16.36 -3.05 10.04
CA GLY A 90 15.64 -3.58 8.88
C GLY A 90 14.10 -3.46 8.94
N GLN A 91 13.52 -2.98 10.06
CA GLN A 91 12.10 -2.68 10.16
C GLN A 91 11.84 -1.20 9.87
N GLU A 92 10.68 -0.93 9.26
CA GLU A 92 10.20 0.43 9.06
C GLU A 92 9.99 1.14 10.40
N LYS A 93 10.63 2.30 10.56
CA LYS A 93 10.51 3.12 11.77
C LYS A 93 9.26 3.98 11.80
N THR A 94 8.64 4.24 10.65
CA THR A 94 7.42 5.04 10.53
C THR A 94 6.43 4.35 9.62
N SER A 95 5.13 4.48 9.93
CA SER A 95 4.07 3.98 9.08
C SER A 95 2.83 4.87 9.19
N TRP A 96 2.05 4.94 8.11
CA TRP A 96 0.77 5.62 8.12
C TRP A 96 -0.33 4.69 8.62
N PHE A 97 -1.21 5.24 9.45
CA PHE A 97 -2.41 4.60 9.97
C PHE A 97 -3.59 5.54 9.81
N HIS A 98 -4.78 5.00 9.66
CA HIS A 98 -6.01 5.77 9.70
C HIS A 98 -6.90 5.32 10.85
N PHE A 99 -7.58 6.28 11.47
CA PHE A 99 -8.48 6.06 12.61
C PHE A 99 -9.89 6.48 12.22
N ALA A 100 -10.86 5.63 12.54
CA ALA A 100 -12.27 5.93 12.34
C ALA A 100 -12.75 7.05 13.28
N ALA A 101 -13.97 7.54 13.09
CA ALA A 101 -14.53 8.63 13.90
C ALA A 101 -14.62 8.27 15.39
N ASP A 102 -14.77 7.00 15.74
CA ASP A 102 -14.77 6.50 17.12
C ASP A 102 -13.35 6.27 17.70
N GLY A 103 -12.31 6.61 16.93
CA GLY A 103 -10.91 6.46 17.28
C GLY A 103 -10.33 5.06 17.08
N ARG A 104 -11.07 4.11 16.52
CA ARG A 104 -10.55 2.77 16.23
C ARG A 104 -9.62 2.80 15.02
N MET A 105 -8.48 2.12 15.13
CA MET A 105 -7.58 1.87 14.00
C MET A 105 -8.31 1.08 12.92
N GLN A 106 -8.31 1.58 11.70
CA GLN A 106 -8.91 0.90 10.56
C GLN A 106 -7.97 -0.14 9.96
N THR A 107 -8.56 -1.17 9.32
CA THR A 107 -7.87 -2.24 8.60
C THR A 107 -8.64 -2.60 7.33
N GLY A 108 -7.95 -3.18 6.36
CA GLY A 108 -8.54 -3.54 5.08
C GLY A 108 -8.72 -2.36 4.13
N TRP A 109 -9.64 -2.49 3.17
CA TRP A 109 -9.94 -1.43 2.23
C TRP A 109 -10.59 -0.24 2.92
N PHE A 110 -10.08 0.94 2.63
CA PHE A 110 -10.55 2.21 3.17
C PHE A 110 -10.68 3.24 2.04
N LEU A 111 -11.85 3.84 1.91
CA LEU A 111 -12.08 5.00 1.04
C LEU A 111 -11.91 6.28 1.87
N ASP A 112 -10.90 7.06 1.55
CA ASP A 112 -10.77 8.40 2.13
C ASP A 112 -11.65 9.38 1.35
N GLU A 113 -12.77 9.77 1.96
CA GLU A 113 -13.73 10.69 1.33
C GLU A 113 -13.14 12.09 1.08
N LYS A 114 -12.07 12.46 1.79
CA LYS A 114 -11.43 13.77 1.64
C LYS A 114 -10.68 13.92 0.32
N ASP A 115 -10.13 12.82 -0.20
CA ASP A 115 -9.40 12.82 -1.46
C ASP A 115 -10.00 11.88 -2.53
N GLY A 116 -11.05 11.13 -2.18
CA GLY A 116 -11.74 10.19 -3.05
C GLY A 116 -10.91 8.97 -3.44
N SER A 117 -9.85 8.66 -2.71
CA SER A 117 -8.93 7.57 -3.02
C SER A 117 -9.13 6.36 -2.13
N TRP A 118 -8.95 5.18 -2.71
CA TRP A 118 -8.92 3.93 -1.96
C TRP A 118 -7.51 3.63 -1.46
N TYR A 119 -7.42 3.14 -0.23
CA TYR A 119 -6.22 2.69 0.44
C TYR A 119 -6.42 1.28 0.99
N TYR A 120 -5.34 0.56 1.23
CA TYR A 120 -5.39 -0.72 1.92
C TYR A 120 -4.54 -0.66 3.18
N LEU A 121 -5.18 -0.95 4.30
CA LEU A 121 -4.59 -0.99 5.63
C LEU A 121 -4.44 -2.46 6.04
N GLN A 122 -3.23 -2.87 6.42
CA GLN A 122 -2.92 -4.28 6.67
C GLN A 122 -3.91 -4.92 7.66
N LYS A 123 -4.51 -6.06 7.24
CA LYS A 123 -5.47 -6.79 8.06
C LYS A 123 -4.82 -7.72 9.07
N THR A 124 -3.67 -8.31 8.68
CA THR A 124 -3.02 -9.36 9.46
C THR A 124 -2.40 -8.82 10.73
N ASN A 125 -2.70 -9.46 11.85
CA ASN A 125 -2.12 -9.12 13.15
C ASN A 125 -0.76 -9.82 13.33
N ASP A 126 0.24 -9.36 12.58
CA ASP A 126 1.63 -9.85 12.58
C ASP A 126 2.64 -8.77 13.04
N GLY A 127 2.13 -7.70 13.66
CA GLY A 127 2.90 -6.52 14.03
C GLY A 127 2.86 -5.41 12.97
N SER A 128 2.18 -5.65 11.83
CA SER A 128 1.97 -4.64 10.79
C SER A 128 0.50 -4.23 10.64
N GLN A 129 -0.40 -4.79 11.45
CA GLN A 129 -1.82 -4.51 11.39
C GLN A 129 -2.12 -3.00 11.40
N GLY A 130 -2.99 -2.56 10.51
CA GLY A 130 -3.38 -1.15 10.34
C GLY A 130 -2.41 -0.31 9.53
N LYS A 131 -1.20 -0.80 9.21
CA LYS A 131 -0.25 -0.06 8.38
C LYS A 131 -0.77 0.11 6.96
N MET A 132 -0.73 1.33 6.45
CA MET A 132 -1.00 1.62 5.05
C MET A 132 -0.03 0.86 4.16
N GLN A 133 -0.57 0.16 3.18
CA GLN A 133 0.20 -0.63 2.23
C GLN A 133 0.53 0.17 0.96
N THR A 134 1.60 -0.23 0.29
CA THR A 134 2.01 0.25 -1.04
C THR A 134 2.45 -0.95 -1.89
N GLY A 135 2.49 -0.77 -3.21
CA GLY A 135 2.87 -1.85 -4.12
C GLY A 135 1.72 -2.82 -4.40
N TRP A 136 2.07 -4.04 -4.79
CA TRP A 136 1.12 -5.07 -5.12
C TRP A 136 0.48 -5.69 -3.88
N ILE A 137 -0.84 -5.82 -3.89
CA ILE A 137 -1.60 -6.59 -2.91
C ILE A 137 -2.51 -7.58 -3.62
N LYS A 138 -2.69 -8.76 -3.00
CA LYS A 138 -3.67 -9.76 -3.41
C LYS A 138 -4.77 -9.82 -2.37
N GLU A 139 -6.02 -9.65 -2.80
CA GLU A 139 -7.20 -9.80 -1.96
C GLU A 139 -8.15 -10.78 -2.64
N GLY A 140 -8.32 -11.96 -2.04
CA GLY A 140 -8.96 -13.07 -2.73
C GLY A 140 -8.17 -13.49 -3.96
N GLU A 141 -8.83 -13.56 -5.13
CA GLU A 141 -8.18 -13.87 -6.41
C GLU A 141 -7.74 -12.62 -7.18
N ALA A 142 -8.08 -11.42 -6.70
CA ALA A 142 -7.81 -10.18 -7.38
C ALA A 142 -6.49 -9.54 -6.92
N TRP A 143 -5.73 -8.99 -7.89
CA TRP A 143 -4.54 -8.19 -7.65
C TRP A 143 -4.85 -6.72 -7.80
N TYR A 144 -4.29 -5.92 -6.92
CA TYR A 144 -4.39 -4.47 -6.90
C TYR A 144 -2.99 -3.86 -6.78
N TYR A 145 -2.84 -2.64 -7.24
CA TYR A 145 -1.60 -1.90 -7.05
C TYR A 145 -1.85 -0.58 -6.34
N LEU A 146 -1.14 -0.39 -5.24
CA LEU A 146 -1.14 0.84 -4.46
C LEU A 146 0.11 1.63 -4.81
N GLY A 147 -0.06 2.85 -5.26
CA GLY A 147 1.04 3.74 -5.59
C GLY A 147 1.92 4.08 -4.38
N PRO A 148 3.02 4.83 -4.59
CA PRO A 148 3.94 5.21 -3.50
C PRO A 148 3.28 6.02 -2.38
N THR A 149 2.14 6.64 -2.66
CA THR A 149 1.34 7.39 -1.68
C THR A 149 0.27 6.54 -0.99
N GLY A 150 0.24 5.22 -1.25
CA GLY A 150 -0.78 4.30 -0.74
C GLY A 150 -2.09 4.31 -1.52
N ARG A 151 -2.28 5.21 -2.49
CA ARG A 151 -3.51 5.29 -3.29
C ARG A 151 -3.61 4.12 -4.27
N MET A 152 -4.77 3.49 -4.31
CA MET A 152 -5.09 2.47 -5.31
C MET A 152 -5.07 3.08 -6.72
N THR A 153 -4.36 2.43 -7.63
CA THR A 153 -4.25 2.89 -9.02
C THR A 153 -5.38 2.33 -9.89
N LYS A 154 -5.69 3.04 -10.97
CA LYS A 154 -6.67 2.65 -11.98
C LYS A 154 -6.12 2.93 -13.38
N GLY A 155 -6.68 2.25 -14.39
CA GLY A 155 -6.22 2.37 -15.77
C GLY A 155 -4.83 1.80 -15.98
N TRP A 156 -4.12 2.31 -16.96
CA TRP A 156 -2.77 1.85 -17.31
C TRP A 156 -1.71 2.38 -16.35
N ASN A 157 -0.87 1.46 -15.86
CA ASN A 157 0.21 1.77 -14.93
C ASN A 157 1.50 1.04 -15.32
N TRP A 158 2.58 1.78 -15.44
CA TRP A 158 3.92 1.21 -15.58
C TRP A 158 4.48 0.86 -14.21
N ILE A 159 4.73 -0.43 -13.98
CA ILE A 159 5.18 -0.95 -12.69
C ILE A 159 6.38 -1.86 -12.97
N ASN A 160 7.53 -1.51 -12.43
CA ASN A 160 8.78 -2.28 -12.61
C ASN A 160 9.10 -2.62 -14.07
N GLY A 161 8.87 -1.67 -14.99
CA GLY A 161 9.20 -1.81 -16.40
C GLY A 161 8.18 -2.56 -17.26
N LYS A 162 7.07 -3.03 -16.70
CA LYS A 162 5.92 -3.60 -17.40
C LYS A 162 4.68 -2.74 -17.23
N CYS A 163 3.77 -2.75 -18.21
CA CYS A 163 2.53 -2.00 -18.14
C CYS A 163 1.36 -2.92 -17.83
N TYR A 164 0.52 -2.52 -16.86
CA TYR A 164 -0.64 -3.26 -16.39
C TYR A 164 -1.89 -2.39 -16.47
N TYR A 165 -3.05 -3.01 -16.72
CA TYR A 165 -4.32 -2.31 -16.71
C TYR A 165 -5.10 -2.65 -15.44
N MET A 166 -5.37 -1.62 -14.65
CA MET A 166 -6.24 -1.70 -13.48
C MET A 166 -7.66 -1.30 -13.87
N ASP A 167 -8.65 -2.10 -13.52
CA ASP A 167 -10.05 -1.82 -13.82
C ASP A 167 -10.45 -0.40 -13.36
N GLN A 168 -11.11 0.35 -14.24
CA GLN A 168 -11.43 1.76 -13.97
C GLN A 168 -12.44 1.94 -12.83
N LYS A 169 -13.31 0.96 -12.62
CA LYS A 169 -14.33 1.01 -11.59
C LYS A 169 -13.82 0.45 -10.25
N ASN A 170 -13.25 -0.74 -10.28
CA ASN A 170 -12.96 -1.53 -9.09
C ASN A 170 -11.48 -1.58 -8.72
N GLY A 171 -10.57 -1.20 -9.65
CA GLY A 171 -9.14 -1.11 -9.39
C GLY A 171 -8.36 -2.44 -9.42
N TYR A 172 -9.00 -3.59 -9.69
CA TYR A 172 -8.27 -4.85 -9.81
C TYR A 172 -7.55 -4.96 -11.16
N MET A 173 -6.43 -5.68 -11.19
CA MET A 173 -5.64 -5.93 -12.41
C MET A 173 -6.40 -6.86 -13.36
N LEU A 174 -6.48 -6.47 -14.63
CA LEU A 174 -6.94 -7.37 -15.69
C LEU A 174 -5.79 -8.28 -16.15
N ALA A 175 -6.10 -9.54 -16.40
CA ALA A 175 -5.15 -10.53 -16.91
C ALA A 175 -5.84 -11.48 -17.92
N ASP A 176 -5.07 -12.03 -18.85
CA ASP A 176 -5.52 -12.98 -19.89
C ASP A 176 -6.78 -12.50 -20.64
N CYS A 177 -6.81 -11.24 -21.05
CA CYS A 177 -7.97 -10.66 -21.72
C CYS A 177 -7.62 -9.47 -22.61
N VAL A 178 -8.62 -8.96 -23.31
CA VAL A 178 -8.58 -7.68 -24.00
C VAL A 178 -9.18 -6.61 -23.10
N THR A 179 -8.44 -5.53 -22.86
CA THR A 179 -8.89 -4.41 -22.06
C THR A 179 -10.02 -3.62 -22.74
N PRO A 180 -10.82 -2.81 -22.02
CA PRO A 180 -11.92 -2.04 -22.59
C PRO A 180 -11.52 -1.09 -23.73
N ASP A 181 -10.26 -0.66 -23.77
CA ASP A 181 -9.70 0.20 -24.81
C ASP A 181 -8.98 -0.58 -25.93
N GLY A 182 -9.12 -1.94 -25.95
CA GLY A 182 -8.75 -2.80 -27.06
C GLY A 182 -7.31 -3.31 -27.06
N TYR A 183 -6.60 -3.25 -25.93
CA TYR A 183 -5.25 -3.83 -25.79
C TYR A 183 -5.30 -5.20 -25.15
N THR A 184 -4.32 -6.05 -25.45
CA THR A 184 -4.21 -7.39 -24.86
C THR A 184 -3.28 -7.36 -23.65
N VAL A 185 -3.69 -7.97 -22.55
CA VAL A 185 -2.86 -8.30 -21.39
C VAL A 185 -2.73 -9.82 -21.26
N ASP A 186 -1.54 -10.29 -20.94
CA ASP A 186 -1.25 -11.72 -20.79
C ASP A 186 -1.74 -12.29 -19.45
N GLU A 187 -1.48 -13.56 -19.19
CA GLU A 187 -1.84 -14.26 -17.95
C GLU A 187 -1.24 -13.63 -16.70
N THR A 188 -0.14 -12.87 -16.81
CA THR A 188 0.49 -12.13 -15.73
C THR A 188 -0.09 -10.72 -15.57
N GLY A 189 -1.04 -10.32 -16.43
CA GLY A 189 -1.62 -8.99 -16.51
C GLY A 189 -0.75 -7.96 -17.24
N ALA A 190 0.39 -8.37 -17.78
CA ALA A 190 1.28 -7.46 -18.50
C ALA A 190 0.75 -7.16 -19.90
N TRP A 191 0.81 -5.90 -20.32
CA TRP A 191 0.47 -5.51 -21.69
C TRP A 191 1.36 -6.24 -22.70
N CYS A 192 0.74 -6.85 -23.71
CA CYS A 192 1.45 -7.55 -24.77
C CYS A 192 0.95 -7.14 -26.16
N VAL A 193 1.84 -7.27 -27.15
CA VAL A 193 1.55 -7.08 -28.58
C VAL A 193 2.03 -8.33 -29.29
N ARG A 194 1.13 -9.03 -30.01
CA ARG A 194 1.42 -10.30 -30.71
C ARG A 194 2.09 -11.34 -29.79
N GLY A 195 1.64 -11.43 -28.52
CA GLY A 195 2.17 -12.34 -27.52
C GLY A 195 3.49 -11.90 -26.86
N ALA A 196 4.09 -10.78 -27.26
CA ALA A 196 5.30 -10.26 -26.65
C ALA A 196 4.97 -9.16 -25.61
N VAL A 197 5.41 -9.36 -24.37
CA VAL A 197 5.26 -8.35 -23.28
C VAL A 197 6.01 -7.08 -23.66
N GLN A 198 5.32 -5.97 -23.52
CA GLN A 198 5.90 -4.65 -23.76
C GLN A 198 6.60 -4.15 -22.49
N THR A 199 7.85 -3.70 -22.63
CA THR A 199 8.66 -3.21 -21.52
C THR A 199 9.24 -1.84 -21.82
N ILE A 200 9.39 -1.01 -20.78
CA ILE A 200 10.23 0.18 -20.87
C ILE A 200 11.66 -0.27 -20.54
N GLY A 201 12.59 -0.08 -21.47
CA GLY A 201 14.01 -0.30 -21.20
C GLY A 201 14.45 0.57 -20.02
N LYS A 202 15.19 -0.02 -19.07
CA LYS A 202 15.94 0.77 -18.10
C LYS A 202 16.97 1.59 -18.91
N LYS A 203 16.83 2.91 -18.92
CA LYS A 203 17.88 3.81 -19.34
C LYS A 203 18.97 3.82 -18.30
#